data_df0886fde08adf8509a5f853df783ea3
#
_entry.id   df0886fde08adf8509a5f853df783ea3
#
_cell.length_a   1.000
_cell.length_b   1.000
_cell.length_c   1.000
_cell.angle_alpha   90.00
_cell.angle_beta   90.00
_cell.angle_gamma   90.00
#
_symmetry.space_group_name_H-M   'P 1'
#
loop_
_entity.id
_entity.type
_entity.pdbx_description
1 polymer ?
#
loop_
_entity_poly.entity_id
_entity_poly.type
_entity_poly.pdbx_seq_one_letter_code
_entity_poly.pdbx_strand_id
1 'polypeptide(L)'
;GLKIHVGSARKPPKKRAWRKLHLAVDRQTGNIVATELTASGARDASRVPALLTQIETSLASVSADCAYDKEPVYEAIEGHSPGRRTRVIIPPQRNAVVSPHSKTAMQDRNRHIRAIERHGRREWHKTSGATERSMVENAVYRYKTIIGSEMRARTLARQRVEHRIGCEILNKMTAMGMPDSYCVA
;
A
#
# COMPACT_ATOMS: atom_id res chain seq x y z
N GLY A 1 1.91 2.93 -6.48
CA GLY A 1 0.55 2.57 -6.88
C GLY A 1 0.51 1.93 -8.27
N LEU A 2 -0.43 1.01 -8.46
CA LEU A 2 -0.68 0.34 -9.74
C LEU A 2 -1.41 1.29 -10.69
N LYS A 3 -0.97 1.38 -11.96
CA LYS A 3 -1.70 2.05 -13.04
C LYS A 3 -2.44 1.00 -13.86
N ILE A 4 -3.77 1.09 -13.92
CA ILE A 4 -4.63 0.17 -14.67
C ILE A 4 -5.20 0.91 -15.89
N HIS A 5 -5.17 0.25 -17.05
CA HIS A 5 -5.75 0.73 -18.29
C HIS A 5 -7.22 0.33 -18.42
N VAL A 6 -8.06 1.25 -18.90
CA VAL A 6 -9.48 0.99 -19.19
C VAL A 6 -9.70 1.09 -20.71
N GLY A 7 -10.00 -0.03 -21.34
CA GLY A 7 -10.30 -0.12 -22.76
C GLY A 7 -11.80 -0.14 -23.05
N SER A 8 -12.21 0.39 -24.22
CA SER A 8 -13.56 0.27 -24.79
C SER A 8 -13.47 -0.25 -26.21
N ALA A 9 -14.16 -1.36 -26.51
CA ALA A 9 -14.01 -2.12 -27.75
C ALA A 9 -14.67 -1.52 -29.00
N ARG A 10 -15.33 -0.35 -29.00
CA ARG A 10 -16.12 0.12 -30.15
C ARG A 10 -16.24 1.64 -30.38
N LYS A 11 -15.28 2.47 -29.98
CA LYS A 11 -15.24 3.88 -30.41
C LYS A 11 -13.79 4.32 -30.61
N PRO A 12 -13.53 5.36 -31.48
CA PRO A 12 -12.17 5.83 -31.72
C PRO A 12 -11.49 6.15 -30.39
N PRO A 13 -10.16 6.07 -30.28
CA PRO A 13 -9.46 5.98 -29.03
C PRO A 13 -9.74 7.19 -28.15
N LYS A 14 -10.77 7.11 -27.28
CA LYS A 14 -10.86 8.00 -26.15
C LYS A 14 -9.57 7.81 -25.37
N LYS A 15 -8.90 8.90 -25.03
CA LYS A 15 -7.68 8.92 -24.23
C LYS A 15 -7.76 7.83 -23.14
N ARG A 16 -6.80 6.92 -23.15
CA ARG A 16 -6.70 5.84 -22.15
C ARG A 16 -6.76 6.44 -20.75
N ALA A 17 -7.77 6.10 -19.98
CA ALA A 17 -7.95 6.60 -18.63
C ALA A 17 -7.25 5.65 -17.63
N TRP A 18 -6.07 6.04 -17.19
CA TRP A 18 -5.34 5.31 -16.15
C TRP A 18 -6.05 5.39 -14.80
N ARG A 19 -6.06 4.28 -14.09
CA ARG A 19 -6.50 4.20 -12.71
C ARG A 19 -5.32 3.86 -11.82
N LYS A 20 -5.42 4.27 -10.56
CA LYS A 20 -4.41 4.02 -9.56
C LYS A 20 -4.99 3.09 -8.49
N LEU A 21 -4.27 2.01 -8.23
CA LEU A 21 -4.63 1.01 -7.25
C LEU A 21 -3.82 1.25 -5.98
N HIS A 22 -4.50 1.39 -4.85
CA HIS A 22 -3.91 1.48 -3.53
C HIS A 22 -4.29 0.23 -2.75
N LEU A 23 -3.30 -0.42 -2.14
CA LEU A 23 -3.46 -1.66 -1.38
C LEU A 23 -2.81 -1.53 -0.01
N ALA A 24 -3.46 -2.11 1.01
CA ALA A 24 -2.82 -2.54 2.24
C ALA A 24 -2.80 -4.06 2.30
N VAL A 25 -1.64 -4.63 2.63
CA VAL A 25 -1.43 -6.08 2.64
C VAL A 25 -0.95 -6.47 4.03
N ASP A 26 -1.58 -7.48 4.62
CA ASP A 26 -1.11 -8.08 5.87
C ASP A 26 0.18 -8.87 5.62
N ARG A 27 1.21 -8.56 6.39
CA ARG A 27 2.53 -9.18 6.26
C ARG A 27 2.56 -10.65 6.62
N GLN A 28 1.72 -11.09 7.54
CA GLN A 28 1.74 -12.47 8.03
C GLN A 28 1.03 -13.41 7.07
N THR A 29 -0.09 -12.96 6.53
CA THR A 29 -0.96 -13.79 5.69
C THR A 29 -0.77 -13.53 4.19
N GLY A 30 -0.25 -12.37 3.80
CA GLY A 30 -0.20 -11.93 2.40
C GLY A 30 -1.56 -11.49 1.85
N ASN A 31 -2.60 -11.42 2.70
CA ASN A 31 -3.93 -10.99 2.28
C ASN A 31 -4.00 -9.48 2.07
N ILE A 32 -4.77 -9.09 1.06
CA ILE A 32 -5.13 -7.69 0.83
C ILE A 32 -6.24 -7.33 1.81
N VAL A 33 -5.92 -6.54 2.83
CA VAL A 33 -6.84 -6.17 3.92
C VAL A 33 -7.58 -4.86 3.68
N ALA A 34 -7.05 -4.01 2.79
CA ALA A 34 -7.75 -2.80 2.35
C ALA A 34 -7.35 -2.44 0.92
N THR A 35 -8.30 -1.83 0.20
CA THR A 35 -8.07 -1.51 -1.22
C THR A 35 -8.88 -0.31 -1.67
N GLU A 36 -8.29 0.54 -2.49
CA GLU A 36 -8.97 1.66 -3.12
C GLU A 36 -8.53 1.84 -4.58
N LEU A 37 -9.49 2.06 -5.47
CA LEU A 37 -9.24 2.42 -6.87
C LEU A 37 -9.58 3.89 -7.08
N THR A 38 -8.61 4.65 -7.58
CA THR A 38 -8.76 6.08 -7.83
C THR A 38 -8.41 6.48 -9.26
N ALA A 39 -8.71 7.72 -9.64
CA ALA A 39 -8.16 8.32 -10.84
C ALA A 39 -6.63 8.48 -10.70
N SER A 40 -5.93 8.56 -11.82
CA SER A 40 -4.45 8.58 -11.87
C SER A 40 -3.81 9.76 -11.15
N GLY A 41 -4.50 10.89 -11.00
CA GLY A 41 -4.00 12.08 -10.32
C GLY A 41 -4.09 12.04 -8.79
N ALA A 42 -4.70 11.00 -8.19
CA ALA A 42 -4.80 10.91 -6.74
C ALA A 42 -3.42 10.73 -6.09
N ARG A 43 -3.18 11.46 -5.01
CA ARG A 43 -1.94 11.35 -4.23
C ARG A 43 -2.02 10.15 -3.29
N ASP A 44 -1.00 9.29 -3.27
CA ASP A 44 -0.99 8.04 -2.49
C ASP A 44 -1.20 8.29 -0.99
N ALA A 45 -0.46 9.23 -0.42
CA ALA A 45 -0.55 9.57 0.99
C ALA A 45 -1.96 10.02 1.42
N SER A 46 -2.73 10.66 0.54
CA SER A 46 -4.09 11.10 0.84
C SER A 46 -5.12 9.96 0.89
N ARG A 47 -4.73 8.75 0.49
CA ARG A 47 -5.62 7.57 0.50
C ARG A 47 -5.48 6.72 1.76
N VAL A 48 -4.47 6.98 2.58
CA VAL A 48 -4.24 6.23 3.82
C VAL A 48 -5.45 6.22 4.75
N PRO A 49 -6.13 7.33 5.05
CA PRO A 49 -7.33 7.30 5.90
C PRO A 49 -8.42 6.36 5.34
N ALA A 50 -8.68 6.40 4.03
CA ALA A 50 -9.68 5.55 3.38
C ALA A 50 -9.30 4.06 3.36
N LEU A 51 -8.02 3.73 3.38
CA LEU A 51 -7.55 2.35 3.55
C LEU A 51 -7.71 1.91 5.01
N LEU A 52 -7.33 2.76 5.96
CA LEU A 52 -7.43 2.44 7.38
C LEU A 52 -8.87 2.20 7.84
N THR A 53 -9.86 2.94 7.32
CA THR A 53 -11.28 2.73 7.66
C THR A 53 -11.82 1.35 7.27
N GLN A 54 -11.13 0.60 6.42
CA GLN A 54 -11.50 -0.77 6.03
C GLN A 54 -10.91 -1.83 6.94
N ILE A 55 -10.02 -1.46 7.87
CA ILE A 55 -9.33 -2.37 8.78
C ILE A 55 -9.91 -2.16 10.19
N GLU A 56 -10.60 -3.18 10.70
CA GLU A 56 -11.27 -3.11 12.01
C GLU A 56 -10.33 -3.42 13.17
N THR A 57 -9.25 -4.14 12.91
CA THR A 57 -8.30 -4.57 13.93
C THR A 57 -7.22 -3.52 14.19
N SER A 58 -6.75 -3.47 15.45
CA SER A 58 -5.61 -2.61 15.79
C SER A 58 -4.32 -3.06 15.07
N LEU A 59 -3.54 -2.08 14.63
CA LEU A 59 -2.32 -2.31 13.87
C LEU A 59 -1.10 -2.42 14.80
N ALA A 60 -0.32 -3.48 14.66
CA ALA A 60 0.96 -3.62 15.34
C ALA A 60 2.04 -2.76 14.66
N SER A 61 2.05 -2.75 13.33
CA SER A 61 2.95 -1.92 12.54
C SER A 61 2.38 -1.58 11.18
N VAL A 62 2.82 -0.45 10.62
CA VAL A 62 2.54 -0.01 9.25
C VAL A 62 3.86 0.29 8.56
N SER A 63 4.06 -0.28 7.38
CA SER A 63 5.22 -0.03 6.52
C SER A 63 4.76 0.54 5.18
N ALA A 64 5.42 1.60 4.71
CA ALA A 64 5.14 2.22 3.41
C ALA A 64 6.41 2.83 2.81
N ASP A 65 6.36 3.30 1.56
CA ASP A 65 7.48 3.96 0.92
C ASP A 65 7.61 5.46 1.35
N CYS A 66 8.68 6.11 0.92
CA CYS A 66 8.97 7.51 1.28
C CYS A 66 7.94 8.52 0.73
N ALA A 67 7.09 8.15 -0.23
CA ALA A 67 6.01 9.01 -0.72
C ALA A 67 4.94 9.24 0.35
N TYR A 68 4.86 8.33 1.32
CA TYR A 68 3.96 8.41 2.47
C TYR A 68 4.56 9.17 3.67
N ASP A 69 5.80 9.66 3.60
CA ASP A 69 6.42 10.47 4.67
C ASP A 69 5.76 11.86 4.75
N LYS A 70 4.54 11.89 5.23
CA LYS A 70 3.68 13.08 5.41
C LYS A 70 3.00 13.03 6.76
N GLU A 71 3.02 14.15 7.50
CA GLU A 71 2.41 14.25 8.83
C GLU A 71 0.97 13.71 8.91
N PRO A 72 0.04 14.02 7.98
CA PRO A 72 -1.31 13.48 8.03
C PRO A 72 -1.38 11.95 7.94
N VAL A 73 -0.37 11.29 7.37
CA VAL A 73 -0.29 9.82 7.33
C VAL A 73 0.01 9.27 8.73
N TYR A 74 0.96 9.85 9.43
CA TYR A 74 1.30 9.46 10.80
C TYR A 74 0.13 9.70 11.76
N GLU A 75 -0.56 10.84 11.64
CA GLU A 75 -1.75 11.16 12.42
C GLU A 75 -2.90 10.17 12.16
N ALA A 76 -3.15 9.82 10.91
CA ALA A 76 -4.18 8.85 10.56
C ALA A 76 -3.87 7.45 11.12
N ILE A 77 -2.61 7.03 11.11
CA ILE A 77 -2.19 5.73 11.67
C ILE A 77 -2.33 5.74 13.20
N GLU A 78 -1.92 6.82 13.86
CA GLU A 78 -2.07 6.95 15.32
C GLU A 78 -3.54 6.92 15.74
N GLY A 79 -4.40 7.66 15.04
CA GLY A 79 -5.83 7.73 15.33
C GLY A 79 -6.59 6.43 15.05
N HIS A 80 -6.05 5.54 14.21
CA HIS A 80 -6.69 4.27 13.88
C HIS A 80 -6.70 3.26 15.05
N SER A 81 -5.68 3.25 15.91
CA SER A 81 -5.53 2.29 17.02
C SER A 81 -5.40 3.01 18.36
N PRO A 82 -6.45 3.69 18.86
CA PRO A 82 -6.37 4.46 20.10
C PRO A 82 -6.02 3.54 21.28
N GLY A 83 -5.10 4.00 22.13
CA GLY A 83 -4.62 3.24 23.30
C GLY A 83 -3.59 2.15 22.99
N ARG A 84 -3.26 1.91 21.72
CA ARG A 84 -2.21 0.99 21.30
C ARG A 84 -1.23 1.68 20.36
N ARG A 85 0.05 1.60 20.67
CA ARG A 85 1.08 2.18 19.81
C ARG A 85 1.30 1.33 18.57
N THR A 86 1.00 1.90 17.41
CA THR A 86 1.36 1.34 16.09
C THR A 86 2.77 1.75 15.72
N ARG A 87 3.65 0.81 15.43
CA ARG A 87 5.00 1.10 14.91
C ARG A 87 4.91 1.52 13.45
N VAL A 88 5.40 2.72 13.11
CA VAL A 88 5.39 3.23 11.73
C VAL A 88 6.79 3.15 11.13
N ILE A 89 6.92 2.44 10.00
CA ILE A 89 8.18 2.21 9.28
C ILE A 89 8.06 2.83 7.89
N ILE A 90 8.30 4.13 7.81
CA ILE A 90 8.30 4.89 6.55
C ILE A 90 9.68 5.53 6.40
N PRO A 91 10.39 5.29 5.28
CA PRO A 91 11.68 5.95 5.04
C PRO A 91 11.49 7.46 4.99
N PRO A 92 12.15 8.26 5.86
CA PRO A 92 12.11 9.71 5.75
C PRO A 92 12.63 10.19 4.40
N GLN A 93 12.09 11.29 3.90
CA GLN A 93 12.60 11.92 2.68
C GLN A 93 14.08 12.32 2.86
N ARG A 94 14.81 12.51 1.75
CA ARG A 94 16.27 12.82 1.82
C ARG A 94 16.57 14.11 2.58
N ASN A 95 15.68 15.09 2.48
CA ASN A 95 15.74 16.40 3.12
C ASN A 95 14.89 16.49 4.40
N ALA A 96 14.48 15.35 4.96
CA ALA A 96 13.67 15.34 6.17
C ALA A 96 14.48 15.84 7.36
N VAL A 97 13.90 16.77 8.11
CA VAL A 97 14.43 17.28 9.38
C VAL A 97 13.55 16.81 10.53
N VAL A 98 14.16 16.71 11.71
CA VAL A 98 13.41 16.39 12.95
C VAL A 98 12.42 17.50 13.23
N SER A 99 11.16 17.15 13.44
CA SER A 99 10.12 18.12 13.84
C SER A 99 10.37 18.58 15.27
N PRO A 100 10.49 19.88 15.54
CA PRO A 100 10.74 20.40 16.89
C PRO A 100 9.53 20.23 17.81
N HIS A 101 8.32 20.24 17.25
CA HIS A 101 7.05 20.01 17.98
C HIS A 101 6.61 18.57 17.71
N SER A 102 7.24 17.61 18.41
CA SER A 102 6.94 16.20 18.15
C SER A 102 5.59 15.84 18.75
N LYS A 103 4.52 15.93 17.94
CA LYS A 103 3.30 15.18 18.17
C LYS A 103 3.69 13.69 18.33
N THR A 104 2.94 12.96 19.14
CA THR A 104 3.18 11.52 19.37
C THR A 104 3.28 10.77 18.05
N ALA A 105 2.43 11.09 17.08
CA ALA A 105 2.43 10.56 15.71
C ALA A 105 3.79 10.64 15.00
N MET A 106 4.57 11.70 15.24
CA MET A 106 5.84 11.94 14.55
C MET A 106 7.06 11.31 15.25
N GLN A 107 6.89 10.65 16.39
CA GLN A 107 8.02 10.09 17.15
C GLN A 107 8.81 9.03 16.34
N ASP A 108 8.12 8.12 15.64
CA ASP A 108 8.80 7.10 14.84
C ASP A 108 9.57 7.74 13.68
N ARG A 109 8.98 8.73 13.00
CA ARG A 109 9.67 9.50 11.96
C ARG A 109 10.96 10.15 12.47
N ASN A 110 10.87 10.87 13.57
CA ASN A 110 12.02 11.54 14.19
C ASN A 110 13.09 10.53 14.63
N ARG A 111 12.69 9.35 15.15
CA ARG A 111 13.60 8.25 15.48
C ARG A 111 14.33 7.74 14.24
N HIS A 112 13.62 7.57 13.11
CA HIS A 112 14.21 7.14 11.85
C HIS A 112 15.18 8.17 11.28
N ILE A 113 14.86 9.47 11.34
CA ILE A 113 15.78 10.54 10.93
C ILE A 113 17.09 10.45 11.73
N ARG A 114 16.99 10.41 13.07
CA ARG A 114 18.18 10.32 13.94
C ARG A 114 18.98 9.03 13.71
N ALA A 115 18.33 7.91 13.44
CA ALA A 115 19.02 6.66 13.12
C ALA A 115 19.76 6.73 11.79
N ILE A 116 19.18 7.37 10.77
CA ILE A 116 19.82 7.61 9.46
C ILE A 116 21.01 8.56 9.61
N GLU A 117 20.90 9.60 10.41
CA GLU A 117 22.00 10.54 10.70
C GLU A 117 23.19 9.83 11.36
N ARG A 118 22.92 8.90 12.29
CA ARG A 118 23.97 8.18 13.05
C ARG A 118 24.62 7.05 12.26
N HIS A 119 23.82 6.26 11.56
CA HIS A 119 24.25 4.96 10.99
C HIS A 119 24.20 4.91 9.46
N GLY A 120 23.66 5.97 8.83
CA GLY A 120 23.43 6.01 7.40
C GLY A 120 22.18 5.27 6.95
N ARG A 121 21.65 5.66 5.80
CA ARG A 121 20.40 5.14 5.24
C ARG A 121 20.46 3.64 4.91
N ARG A 122 21.61 3.15 4.44
CA ARG A 122 21.78 1.72 4.10
C ARG A 122 21.62 0.83 5.33
N GLU A 123 22.24 1.21 6.44
CA GLU A 123 22.15 0.44 7.68
C GLU A 123 20.76 0.54 8.31
N TRP A 124 20.16 1.72 8.25
CA TRP A 124 18.77 1.89 8.67
C TRP A 124 17.83 0.97 7.88
N HIS A 125 17.98 0.83 6.55
CA HIS A 125 17.16 -0.08 5.76
C HIS A 125 17.26 -1.53 6.22
N LYS A 126 18.46 -2.00 6.59
CA LYS A 126 18.66 -3.38 7.07
C LYS A 126 18.00 -3.63 8.44
N THR A 127 18.06 -2.65 9.33
CA THR A 127 17.67 -2.81 10.74
C THR A 127 16.24 -2.40 11.03
N SER A 128 15.63 -1.56 10.20
CA SER A 128 14.28 -1.00 10.43
C SER A 128 13.13 -1.95 10.09
N GLY A 129 13.36 -2.97 9.24
CA GLY A 129 12.32 -3.79 8.62
C GLY A 129 11.70 -3.14 7.37
N ALA A 130 12.29 -2.06 6.85
CA ALA A 130 11.79 -1.38 5.64
C ALA A 130 11.91 -2.22 4.35
N THR A 131 12.72 -3.27 4.35
CA THR A 131 12.89 -4.21 3.23
C THR A 131 11.65 -5.07 2.97
N GLU A 132 10.74 -5.14 3.91
CA GLU A 132 9.52 -5.97 3.84
C GLU A 132 8.41 -5.35 2.97
N ARG A 133 8.71 -4.29 2.25
CA ARG A 133 7.81 -3.61 1.29
C ARG A 133 7.41 -4.49 0.10
N SER A 134 8.17 -5.53 -0.18
CA SER A 134 7.95 -6.45 -1.31
C SER A 134 6.57 -7.12 -1.32
N MET A 135 5.89 -7.23 -0.18
CA MET A 135 4.56 -7.86 -0.10
C MET A 135 3.50 -7.11 -0.91
N VAL A 136 3.50 -5.78 -0.86
CA VAL A 136 2.57 -4.96 -1.67
C VAL A 136 2.94 -5.05 -3.15
N GLU A 137 4.23 -5.04 -3.48
CA GLU A 137 4.71 -5.21 -4.86
C GLU A 137 4.31 -6.58 -5.42
N ASN A 138 4.42 -7.63 -4.62
CA ASN A 138 3.95 -8.98 -4.96
C ASN A 138 2.43 -9.03 -5.16
N ALA A 139 1.64 -8.41 -4.28
CA ALA A 139 0.19 -8.34 -4.43
C ALA A 139 -0.20 -7.60 -5.72
N VAL A 140 0.46 -6.49 -6.03
CA VAL A 140 0.28 -5.74 -7.28
C VAL A 140 0.68 -6.58 -8.49
N TYR A 141 1.78 -7.31 -8.43
CA TYR A 141 2.22 -8.21 -9.50
C TYR A 141 1.20 -9.33 -9.73
N ARG A 142 0.76 -10.00 -8.66
CA ARG A 142 -0.28 -11.04 -8.73
C ARG A 142 -1.58 -10.50 -9.31
N TYR A 143 -2.01 -9.31 -8.88
CA TYR A 143 -3.20 -8.68 -9.44
C TYR A 143 -3.08 -8.49 -10.96
N LYS A 144 -1.97 -7.94 -11.44
CA LYS A 144 -1.74 -7.73 -12.87
C LYS A 144 -1.69 -9.03 -13.67
N THR A 145 -1.07 -10.07 -13.11
CA THR A 145 -0.82 -11.33 -13.80
C THR A 145 -2.07 -12.22 -13.83
N ILE A 146 -2.82 -12.28 -12.73
CA ILE A 146 -3.94 -13.19 -12.54
C ILE A 146 -5.27 -12.54 -12.93
N ILE A 147 -5.53 -11.33 -12.39
CA ILE A 147 -6.79 -10.61 -12.64
C ILE A 147 -6.71 -9.84 -13.97
N GLY A 148 -5.55 -9.28 -14.27
CA GLY A 148 -5.29 -8.48 -15.45
C GLY A 148 -5.08 -7.01 -15.15
N SER A 149 -4.57 -6.30 -16.17
CA SER A 149 -4.30 -4.84 -16.11
C SER A 149 -5.41 -3.99 -16.72
N GLU A 150 -6.44 -4.61 -17.28
CA GLU A 150 -7.56 -3.95 -17.94
C GLU A 150 -8.86 -4.19 -17.16
N MET A 151 -9.69 -3.14 -17.11
CA MET A 151 -11.01 -3.24 -16.49
C MET A 151 -12.09 -3.29 -17.56
N ARG A 152 -13.06 -4.19 -17.38
CA ARG A 152 -14.22 -4.35 -18.27
C ARG A 152 -15.29 -3.30 -18.00
N ALA A 153 -15.45 -2.90 -16.76
CA ALA A 153 -16.41 -1.88 -16.34
C ALA A 153 -16.05 -0.50 -16.89
N ARG A 154 -17.06 0.27 -17.30
CA ARG A 154 -16.88 1.57 -17.97
C ARG A 154 -16.86 2.76 -17.02
N THR A 155 -17.57 2.69 -15.89
CA THR A 155 -17.66 3.77 -14.90
C THR A 155 -16.73 3.50 -13.72
N LEU A 156 -16.19 4.53 -13.09
CA LEU A 156 -15.31 4.42 -11.94
C LEU A 156 -15.98 3.65 -10.78
N ALA A 157 -17.26 3.87 -10.55
CA ALA A 157 -18.02 3.16 -9.51
C ALA A 157 -18.02 1.63 -9.75
N ARG A 158 -18.33 1.19 -10.97
CA ARG A 158 -18.31 -0.22 -11.35
C ARG A 158 -16.90 -0.80 -11.39
N GLN A 159 -15.90 -0.01 -11.79
CA GLN A 159 -14.49 -0.40 -11.75
C GLN A 159 -14.02 -0.65 -10.32
N ARG A 160 -14.50 0.12 -9.33
CA ARG A 160 -14.23 -0.12 -7.92
C ARG A 160 -14.79 -1.47 -7.44
N VAL A 161 -15.98 -1.85 -7.91
CA VAL A 161 -16.56 -3.16 -7.60
C VAL A 161 -15.75 -4.28 -8.25
N GLU A 162 -15.48 -4.16 -9.56
CA GLU A 162 -14.68 -5.14 -10.32
C GLU A 162 -13.30 -5.35 -9.67
N HIS A 163 -12.65 -4.26 -9.27
CA HIS A 163 -11.37 -4.31 -8.58
C HIS A 163 -11.45 -5.01 -7.22
N ARG A 164 -12.48 -4.73 -6.40
CA ARG A 164 -12.68 -5.41 -5.12
C ARG A 164 -12.86 -6.91 -5.30
N ILE A 165 -13.66 -7.33 -6.26
CA ILE A 165 -13.84 -8.75 -6.63
C ILE A 165 -12.46 -9.37 -6.98
N GLY A 166 -11.64 -8.68 -7.76
CA GLY A 166 -10.29 -9.15 -8.09
C GLY A 166 -9.40 -9.32 -6.85
N CYS A 167 -9.45 -8.42 -5.89
CA CYS A 167 -8.71 -8.55 -4.62
C CYS A 167 -9.23 -9.72 -3.78
N GLU A 168 -10.55 -9.94 -3.71
CA GLU A 168 -11.13 -11.07 -3.00
C GLU A 168 -10.76 -12.42 -3.62
N ILE A 169 -10.70 -12.50 -4.96
CA ILE A 169 -10.20 -13.69 -5.65
C ILE A 169 -8.75 -13.98 -5.24
N LEU A 170 -7.88 -12.96 -5.22
CA LEU A 170 -6.49 -13.12 -4.80
C LEU A 170 -6.36 -13.58 -3.34
N ASN A 171 -7.20 -13.05 -2.44
CA ASN A 171 -7.24 -13.47 -1.04
C ASN A 171 -7.67 -14.93 -0.91
N LYS A 172 -8.71 -15.35 -1.63
CA LYS A 172 -9.14 -16.77 -1.67
C LYS A 172 -8.03 -17.68 -2.19
N MET A 173 -7.32 -17.27 -3.26
CA MET A 173 -6.18 -18.04 -3.76
C MET A 173 -5.04 -18.11 -2.73
N THR A 174 -4.79 -17.03 -1.98
CA THR A 174 -3.79 -17.03 -0.89
C THR A 174 -4.19 -18.01 0.22
N ALA A 175 -5.47 -18.07 0.58
CA ALA A 175 -6.00 -18.99 1.60
C ALA A 175 -5.98 -20.46 1.17
N MET A 176 -6.03 -20.74 -0.14
CA MET A 176 -5.90 -22.11 -0.69
C MET A 176 -4.47 -22.63 -0.65
N GLY A 177 -3.48 -21.78 -0.37
CA GLY A 177 -2.06 -22.13 -0.39
C GLY A 177 -1.43 -22.05 -1.78
N MET A 178 -0.11 -22.27 -1.81
CA MET A 178 0.63 -22.37 -3.07
C MET A 178 0.45 -23.77 -3.65
N PRO A 179 0.29 -23.94 -4.97
CA PRO A 179 0.26 -25.25 -5.59
C PRO A 179 1.62 -25.94 -5.39
N ASP A 180 1.57 -27.24 -5.06
CA ASP A 180 2.76 -28.08 -5.03
C ASP A 180 3.28 -28.24 -6.47
N SER A 181 4.48 -27.73 -6.71
CA SER A 181 5.12 -27.82 -8.03
C SER A 181 6.15 -28.95 -8.01
N TYR A 182 6.05 -29.86 -8.96
CA TYR A 182 7.07 -30.88 -9.20
C TYR A 182 7.62 -30.76 -10.62
N CYS A 183 8.91 -31.03 -10.76
CA CYS A 183 9.55 -31.10 -12.07
C CYS A 183 9.06 -32.35 -12.80
N VAL A 184 8.46 -32.18 -13.97
CA VAL A 184 8.17 -33.29 -14.89
C VAL A 184 9.43 -33.49 -15.74
N ALA A 185 10.09 -34.64 -15.56
CA ALA A 185 11.27 -35.01 -16.36
C ALA A 185 10.88 -35.39 -17.78
#